data_24d935baf1e7e2728d13ff1681fff6d7
#
_entry.id   24d935baf1e7e2728d13ff1681fff6d7
#
_cell.length_a   1.000
_cell.length_b   1.000
_cell.length_c   1.000
_cell.angle_alpha   90.00
_cell.angle_beta   90.00
_cell.angle_gamma   90.00
#
_symmetry.space_group_name_H-M   'P 1'
#
loop_
_entity.id
_entity.type
_entity.pdbx_description
1 polymer ?
#
loop_
_entity_poly.entity_id
_entity_poly.type
_entity_poly.pdbx_seq_one_letter_code
_entity_poly.pdbx_strand_id
1 'polypeptide(L)'
;MLKEKIGIESALTKLAAFQCRYYKQIILASLILTLFLGYGATNLHFQGNIEKEMPQDLPVFVLQDKIASKFRGEEYVIIAVCLNEETGAKNIPYDVRDPRVIASVIELHERLESEPSIEKVQSVAPFFSRGVPDDIEGVKRVLASVPGSKSLFNDDYSIMLVYASPIAGLSEDKVEETTELIRKDIEAITKPPGVEYKITGIAPLIIELLRLMREDMVFTTLVAAAIIFGLLALLERSFTKGFLVFLPLVFGITWTFGTMGFLGIPVSISTVMIGAVIIGLGVEYGIFMVSRYYEERSHGSTTRDALRIAVTNIGVSTFGSAATTTAAFFALTLSVMPMIQHLGQTLAMGIIFCWLAASVVNPCFIVFEERIEARKLAEGLRKWVGEKK
;
A
#
# COMPACT_ATOMS: atom_id res chain seq x y z
N MET A 1 30.16 -16.52 -24.98
CA MET A 1 30.15 -15.07 -24.74
C MET A 1 30.16 -14.23 -26.03
N LEU A 2 31.15 -14.28 -26.96
CA LEU A 2 31.13 -13.44 -28.16
C LEU A 2 29.98 -13.79 -29.13
N LYS A 3 29.66 -15.05 -29.39
CA LYS A 3 28.55 -15.48 -30.25
C LYS A 3 27.17 -15.13 -29.68
N GLU A 4 26.98 -15.18 -28.38
CA GLU A 4 25.72 -14.79 -27.72
C GLU A 4 25.50 -13.27 -27.77
N LYS A 5 26.57 -12.48 -27.58
CA LYS A 5 26.52 -11.03 -27.71
C LYS A 5 26.09 -10.61 -29.13
N ILE A 6 26.62 -11.26 -30.15
CA ILE A 6 26.24 -11.04 -31.55
C ILE A 6 24.75 -11.41 -31.80
N GLY A 7 24.24 -12.45 -31.14
CA GLY A 7 22.84 -12.86 -31.26
C GLY A 7 21.88 -11.84 -30.67
N ILE A 8 22.17 -11.30 -29.47
CA ILE A 8 21.37 -10.29 -28.79
C ILE A 8 21.38 -8.96 -29.55
N GLU A 9 22.53 -8.51 -29.99
CA GLU A 9 22.68 -7.30 -30.82
C GLU A 9 21.87 -7.38 -32.12
N SER A 10 21.89 -8.55 -32.81
CA SER A 10 21.09 -8.79 -34.01
C SER A 10 19.58 -8.72 -33.72
N ALA A 11 19.14 -9.31 -32.59
CA ALA A 11 17.74 -9.26 -32.17
C ALA A 11 17.28 -7.84 -31.87
N LEU A 12 18.08 -7.07 -31.10
CA LEU A 12 17.78 -5.68 -30.76
C LEU A 12 17.79 -4.75 -31.97
N THR A 13 18.69 -5.00 -32.97
CA THR A 13 18.69 -4.27 -34.24
C THR A 13 17.38 -4.50 -35.00
N LYS A 14 16.90 -5.74 -35.07
CA LYS A 14 15.60 -6.07 -35.66
C LYS A 14 14.44 -5.45 -34.92
N LEU A 15 14.51 -5.45 -33.58
CA LEU A 15 13.53 -4.81 -32.71
C LEU A 15 13.44 -3.29 -32.98
N ALA A 16 14.58 -2.59 -33.05
CA ALA A 16 14.60 -1.16 -33.35
C ALA A 16 13.97 -0.84 -34.72
N ALA A 17 14.26 -1.67 -35.76
CA ALA A 17 13.64 -1.51 -37.08
C ALA A 17 12.11 -1.75 -37.04
N PHE A 18 11.67 -2.73 -36.26
CA PHE A 18 10.25 -3.02 -36.00
C PHE A 18 9.56 -1.88 -35.28
N GLN A 19 10.17 -1.34 -34.21
CA GLN A 19 9.67 -0.19 -33.46
C GLN A 19 9.48 1.05 -34.34
N CYS A 20 10.47 1.40 -35.19
CA CYS A 20 10.34 2.52 -36.12
C CYS A 20 9.17 2.36 -37.10
N ARG A 21 8.91 1.12 -37.55
CA ARG A 21 7.86 0.83 -38.52
C ARG A 21 6.48 0.77 -37.90
N TYR A 22 6.35 0.13 -36.76
CA TYR A 22 5.07 -0.22 -36.10
C TYR A 22 4.83 0.53 -34.80
N TYR A 23 5.47 1.71 -34.57
CA TYR A 23 5.40 2.45 -33.31
C TYR A 23 3.97 2.70 -32.84
N LYS A 24 3.01 3.02 -33.72
CA LYS A 24 1.61 3.26 -33.35
C LYS A 24 0.92 2.02 -32.80
N GLN A 25 1.18 0.85 -33.43
CA GLN A 25 0.59 -0.41 -32.98
C GLN A 25 1.19 -0.85 -31.64
N ILE A 26 2.50 -0.64 -31.43
CA ILE A 26 3.17 -0.95 -30.17
C ILE A 26 2.63 -0.03 -29.06
N ILE A 27 2.49 1.27 -29.31
CA ILE A 27 1.90 2.20 -28.36
C ILE A 27 0.47 1.79 -28.03
N LEU A 28 -0.36 1.48 -29.04
CA LEU A 28 -1.74 1.06 -28.81
C LEU A 28 -1.81 -0.25 -28.00
N ALA A 29 -0.99 -1.23 -28.36
CA ALA A 29 -0.92 -2.50 -27.63
C ALA A 29 -0.45 -2.32 -26.19
N SER A 30 0.56 -1.47 -25.94
CA SER A 30 1.03 -1.17 -24.61
C SER A 30 -0.04 -0.43 -23.76
N LEU A 31 -0.81 0.48 -24.36
CA LEU A 31 -1.92 1.14 -23.67
C LEU A 31 -3.05 0.17 -23.34
N ILE A 32 -3.42 -0.72 -24.26
CA ILE A 32 -4.42 -1.77 -24.00
C ILE A 32 -3.94 -2.70 -22.88
N LEU A 33 -2.68 -3.13 -22.90
CA LEU A 33 -2.09 -3.94 -21.85
C LEU A 33 -2.11 -3.20 -20.50
N THR A 34 -1.78 -1.91 -20.52
CA THR A 34 -1.79 -1.08 -19.31
C THR A 34 -3.20 -0.91 -18.73
N LEU A 35 -4.20 -0.75 -19.59
CA LEU A 35 -5.61 -0.71 -19.13
C LEU A 35 -6.05 -2.06 -18.55
N PHE A 36 -5.68 -3.17 -19.21
CA PHE A 36 -5.98 -4.51 -18.73
C PHE A 36 -5.31 -4.81 -17.38
N LEU A 37 -4.02 -4.54 -17.26
CA LEU A 37 -3.30 -4.72 -16.00
C LEU A 37 -3.72 -3.69 -14.95
N GLY A 38 -4.04 -2.45 -15.37
CA GLY A 38 -4.61 -1.44 -14.47
C GLY A 38 -5.92 -1.89 -13.82
N TYR A 39 -6.76 -2.62 -14.57
CA TYR A 39 -7.94 -3.27 -13.99
C TYR A 39 -7.53 -4.33 -12.95
N GLY A 40 -6.47 -5.10 -13.17
CA GLY A 40 -5.94 -6.03 -12.17
C GLY A 40 -5.53 -5.34 -10.85
N ALA A 41 -5.04 -4.10 -10.91
CA ALA A 41 -4.67 -3.35 -9.72
C ALA A 41 -5.88 -2.99 -8.82
N THR A 42 -7.12 -3.02 -9.34
CA THR A 42 -8.32 -2.84 -8.50
C THR A 42 -8.60 -4.05 -7.61
N ASN A 43 -8.01 -5.20 -7.93
CA ASN A 43 -8.14 -6.45 -7.16
C ASN A 43 -6.98 -6.65 -6.16
N LEU A 44 -6.22 -5.61 -5.85
CA LEU A 44 -5.16 -5.69 -4.84
C LEU A 44 -5.76 -5.98 -3.46
N HIS A 45 -5.22 -7.00 -2.81
CA HIS A 45 -5.57 -7.37 -1.45
C HIS A 45 -4.51 -6.85 -0.50
N PHE A 46 -4.95 -6.14 0.55
CA PHE A 46 -4.07 -5.67 1.60
C PHE A 46 -4.06 -6.69 2.74
N GLN A 47 -2.88 -7.07 3.20
CA GLN A 47 -2.67 -8.03 4.28
C GLN A 47 -2.15 -7.30 5.50
N GLY A 48 -3.05 -7.01 6.45
CA GLY A 48 -2.71 -6.37 7.73
C GLY A 48 -2.27 -7.37 8.81
N ASN A 49 -2.64 -8.65 8.66
CA ASN A 49 -2.27 -9.68 9.63
C ASN A 49 -0.81 -10.11 9.44
N ILE A 50 0.05 -9.71 10.38
CA ILE A 50 1.48 -10.03 10.39
C ILE A 50 1.71 -11.53 10.55
N GLU A 51 0.83 -12.26 11.24
CA GLU A 51 0.98 -13.69 11.46
C GLU A 51 0.95 -14.45 10.13
N LYS A 52 0.08 -14.06 9.18
CA LYS A 52 0.01 -14.66 7.85
C LYS A 52 1.25 -14.40 6.98
N GLU A 53 2.04 -13.40 7.32
CA GLU A 53 3.31 -13.06 6.67
C GLU A 53 4.50 -13.82 7.30
N MET A 54 4.25 -14.64 8.32
CA MET A 54 5.24 -15.48 8.99
C MET A 54 5.19 -16.91 8.45
N PRO A 55 6.27 -17.73 8.64
CA PRO A 55 6.31 -19.11 8.17
C PRO A 55 5.29 -19.97 8.91
N GLN A 56 4.19 -20.33 8.26
CA GLN A 56 3.10 -21.09 8.84
C GLN A 56 3.47 -22.55 9.15
N ASP A 57 4.55 -23.06 8.56
CA ASP A 57 5.01 -24.45 8.72
C ASP A 57 5.76 -24.69 10.04
N LEU A 58 6.12 -23.63 10.76
CA LEU A 58 6.82 -23.78 12.02
C LEU A 58 5.89 -24.33 13.11
N PRO A 59 6.38 -25.28 13.96
CA PRO A 59 5.57 -25.93 14.99
C PRO A 59 4.83 -24.96 15.92
N VAL A 60 5.42 -23.79 16.17
CA VAL A 60 4.82 -22.74 17.01
C VAL A 60 3.57 -22.16 16.36
N PHE A 61 3.60 -21.82 15.06
CA PHE A 61 2.44 -21.28 14.35
C PHE A 61 1.36 -22.34 14.14
N VAL A 62 1.76 -23.57 13.77
CA VAL A 62 0.81 -24.72 13.68
C VAL A 62 0.10 -24.96 15.00
N LEU A 63 0.83 -24.85 16.13
CA LEU A 63 0.22 -24.99 17.46
C LEU A 63 -0.69 -23.81 17.79
N GLN A 64 -0.30 -22.58 17.45
CA GLN A 64 -1.10 -21.38 17.65
C GLN A 64 -2.41 -21.44 16.88
N ASP A 65 -2.40 -21.81 15.59
CA ASP A 65 -3.60 -22.01 14.78
C ASP A 65 -4.51 -23.11 15.37
N LYS A 66 -3.92 -24.19 15.85
CA LYS A 66 -4.66 -25.27 16.50
C LYS A 66 -5.29 -24.80 17.82
N ILE A 67 -4.61 -23.98 18.58
CA ILE A 67 -5.15 -23.37 19.80
C ILE A 67 -6.27 -22.39 19.43
N ALA A 68 -6.02 -21.47 18.50
CA ALA A 68 -7.02 -20.50 18.05
C ALA A 68 -8.29 -21.17 17.52
N SER A 69 -8.15 -22.25 16.72
CA SER A 69 -9.31 -22.97 16.18
C SER A 69 -10.09 -23.77 17.23
N LYS A 70 -9.43 -24.28 18.28
CA LYS A 70 -10.07 -25.10 19.32
C LYS A 70 -10.56 -24.32 20.52
N PHE A 71 -9.85 -23.24 20.88
CA PHE A 71 -10.15 -22.41 22.04
C PHE A 71 -10.78 -21.08 21.65
N ARG A 72 -11.15 -20.92 20.34
CA ARG A 72 -11.66 -19.68 19.77
C ARG A 72 -10.72 -18.53 20.16
N GLY A 73 -9.71 -18.28 19.34
CA GLY A 73 -8.83 -17.12 19.55
C GLY A 73 -9.70 -15.88 19.67
N GLU A 74 -9.88 -15.40 20.89
CA GLU A 74 -10.73 -14.24 21.15
C GLU A 74 -9.96 -13.01 20.68
N GLU A 75 -10.26 -12.55 19.47
CA GLU A 75 -9.82 -11.23 18.99
C GLU A 75 -10.69 -10.17 19.67
N TYR A 76 -10.25 -9.68 20.83
CA TYR A 76 -10.99 -8.65 21.55
C TYR A 76 -10.82 -7.28 20.91
N VAL A 77 -11.93 -6.57 20.77
CA VAL A 77 -11.94 -5.12 20.73
C VAL A 77 -11.94 -4.63 22.17
N ILE A 78 -10.92 -3.87 22.53
CA ILE A 78 -10.75 -3.35 23.90
C ILE A 78 -11.19 -1.89 23.90
N ILE A 79 -12.13 -1.55 24.77
CA ILE A 79 -12.55 -0.19 25.00
C ILE A 79 -11.95 0.26 26.33
N ALA A 80 -10.99 1.18 26.25
CA ALA A 80 -10.37 1.78 27.43
C ALA A 80 -11.17 3.03 27.83
N VAL A 81 -11.72 3.01 29.03
CA VAL A 81 -12.41 4.14 29.66
C VAL A 81 -11.38 4.88 30.50
N CYS A 82 -10.96 6.06 30.04
CA CYS A 82 -9.86 6.83 30.62
C CYS A 82 -10.36 8.12 31.24
N LEU A 83 -9.74 8.52 32.35
CA LEU A 83 -9.92 9.86 32.90
C LEU A 83 -9.03 10.85 32.14
N ASN A 84 -9.59 11.96 31.70
CA ASN A 84 -8.86 13.06 31.06
C ASN A 84 -8.98 14.33 31.93
N GLU A 85 -7.92 14.64 32.65
CA GLU A 85 -7.86 15.80 33.57
C GLU A 85 -7.70 17.13 32.79
N GLU A 86 -7.27 17.10 31.52
CA GLU A 86 -6.97 18.31 30.75
C GLU A 86 -8.21 19.03 30.20
N THR A 87 -9.40 18.45 30.33
CA THR A 87 -10.64 18.99 29.76
C THR A 87 -11.15 20.29 30.38
N GLY A 88 -10.62 20.73 31.51
CA GLY A 88 -11.07 21.95 32.19
C GLY A 88 -12.54 21.92 32.64
N ALA A 89 -13.21 20.78 32.53
CA ALA A 89 -14.61 20.61 32.90
C ALA A 89 -14.77 20.65 34.43
N LYS A 90 -15.90 21.18 34.90
CA LYS A 90 -16.23 21.14 36.34
C LYS A 90 -16.78 19.76 36.70
N ASN A 91 -16.41 19.27 37.87
CA ASN A 91 -16.93 18.01 38.45
C ASN A 91 -16.46 16.74 37.75
N ILE A 92 -15.17 16.69 37.39
CA ILE A 92 -14.52 15.53 36.79
C ILE A 92 -14.37 14.41 37.82
N PRO A 93 -14.66 13.13 37.47
CA PRO A 93 -14.32 11.98 38.31
C PRO A 93 -12.81 11.87 38.55
N TYR A 94 -12.38 11.59 39.77
CA TYR A 94 -10.95 11.32 40.08
C TYR A 94 -10.59 9.83 39.99
N ASP A 95 -11.59 8.97 39.78
CA ASP A 95 -11.44 7.53 39.80
C ASP A 95 -12.49 6.93 38.88
N VAL A 96 -12.10 5.98 38.00
CA VAL A 96 -13.01 5.32 37.06
C VAL A 96 -14.11 4.49 37.78
N ARG A 97 -13.99 4.29 39.08
CA ARG A 97 -15.02 3.66 39.91
C ARG A 97 -16.10 4.64 40.37
N ASP A 98 -16.09 5.89 39.94
CA ASP A 98 -17.18 6.84 40.16
C ASP A 98 -18.52 6.26 39.67
N PRO A 99 -19.61 6.33 40.46
CA PRO A 99 -20.91 5.79 40.07
C PRO A 99 -21.39 6.22 38.70
N ARG A 100 -21.09 7.45 38.29
CA ARG A 100 -21.45 7.99 36.97
C ARG A 100 -20.71 7.28 35.82
N VAL A 101 -19.41 6.93 36.04
CA VAL A 101 -18.60 6.18 35.07
C VAL A 101 -19.12 4.76 34.97
N ILE A 102 -19.40 4.12 36.12
CA ILE A 102 -19.97 2.77 36.13
C ILE A 102 -21.32 2.74 35.41
N ALA A 103 -22.20 3.72 35.64
CA ALA A 103 -23.50 3.81 34.97
C ALA A 103 -23.34 3.94 33.44
N SER A 104 -22.40 4.77 32.97
CA SER A 104 -22.13 4.90 31.51
C SER A 104 -21.54 3.63 30.88
N VAL A 105 -20.75 2.87 31.65
CA VAL A 105 -20.22 1.57 31.19
C VAL A 105 -21.31 0.50 31.15
N ILE A 106 -22.27 0.53 32.06
CA ILE A 106 -23.43 -0.38 32.00
C ILE A 106 -24.27 -0.08 30.77
N GLU A 107 -24.57 1.19 30.49
CA GLU A 107 -25.29 1.59 29.28
C GLU A 107 -24.53 1.10 27.99
N LEU A 108 -23.20 1.25 27.94
CA LEU A 108 -22.38 0.75 26.86
C LEU A 108 -22.46 -0.78 26.75
N HIS A 109 -22.35 -1.50 27.87
CA HIS A 109 -22.40 -2.96 27.91
C HIS A 109 -23.71 -3.49 27.31
N GLU A 110 -24.86 -2.94 27.73
CA GLU A 110 -26.20 -3.34 27.26
C GLU A 110 -26.34 -3.09 25.73
N ARG A 111 -25.84 -2.00 25.23
CA ARG A 111 -25.82 -1.69 23.79
C ARG A 111 -24.97 -2.70 23.02
N LEU A 112 -23.74 -2.93 23.47
CA LEU A 112 -22.83 -3.89 22.84
C LEU A 112 -23.36 -5.33 22.86
N GLU A 113 -24.04 -5.76 23.95
CA GLU A 113 -24.69 -7.08 24.00
C GLU A 113 -25.87 -7.20 23.02
N SER A 114 -26.50 -6.10 22.64
CA SER A 114 -27.59 -6.10 21.65
C SER A 114 -27.11 -6.15 20.21
N GLU A 115 -25.81 -5.93 19.96
CA GLU A 115 -25.23 -5.94 18.61
C GLU A 115 -25.05 -7.37 18.07
N PRO A 116 -25.68 -7.72 16.92
CA PRO A 116 -25.62 -9.08 16.36
C PRO A 116 -24.20 -9.54 15.99
N SER A 117 -23.26 -8.62 15.79
CA SER A 117 -21.88 -8.91 15.41
C SER A 117 -20.95 -9.17 16.61
N ILE A 118 -21.45 -8.98 17.84
CA ILE A 118 -20.72 -9.18 19.09
C ILE A 118 -21.19 -10.46 19.76
N GLU A 119 -20.28 -11.40 20.00
CA GLU A 119 -20.58 -12.66 20.66
C GLU A 119 -20.61 -12.53 22.19
N LYS A 120 -19.72 -11.69 22.73
CA LYS A 120 -19.55 -11.56 24.19
C LYS A 120 -19.00 -10.22 24.59
N VAL A 121 -19.50 -9.67 25.68
CA VAL A 121 -18.97 -8.45 26.30
C VAL A 121 -18.50 -8.78 27.71
N GLN A 122 -17.28 -8.35 28.06
CA GLN A 122 -16.75 -8.45 29.42
C GLN A 122 -16.51 -7.04 29.95
N SER A 123 -17.19 -6.70 31.01
CA SER A 123 -17.06 -5.39 31.67
C SER A 123 -17.39 -5.52 33.15
N VAL A 124 -17.45 -4.40 33.82
CA VAL A 124 -17.92 -4.34 35.23
C VAL A 124 -19.45 -4.43 35.37
N ALA A 125 -20.22 -4.26 34.30
CA ALA A 125 -21.68 -4.20 34.33
C ALA A 125 -22.34 -5.39 35.03
N PRO A 126 -21.96 -6.66 34.81
CA PRO A 126 -22.57 -7.81 35.52
C PRO A 126 -22.42 -7.76 37.05
N PHE A 127 -21.45 -7.03 37.56
CA PHE A 127 -21.23 -6.91 39.02
C PHE A 127 -22.25 -5.99 39.69
N PHE A 128 -22.92 -5.16 38.90
CA PHE A 128 -23.91 -4.17 39.36
C PHE A 128 -25.35 -4.51 38.97
N SER A 129 -25.66 -5.80 38.78
CA SER A 129 -27.02 -6.27 38.43
C SER A 129 -28.12 -5.88 39.41
N ARG A 130 -27.77 -5.49 40.66
CA ARG A 130 -28.69 -4.99 41.69
C ARG A 130 -28.78 -3.46 41.76
N GLY A 131 -28.15 -2.77 40.81
CA GLY A 131 -28.05 -1.30 40.75
C GLY A 131 -26.68 -0.78 41.20
N VAL A 132 -26.35 0.42 40.72
CA VAL A 132 -25.10 1.11 41.05
C VAL A 132 -25.29 1.86 42.38
N PRO A 133 -24.39 1.69 43.36
CA PRO A 133 -24.42 2.50 44.58
C PRO A 133 -24.23 3.99 44.25
N ASP A 134 -24.86 4.88 45.06
CA ASP A 134 -24.78 6.33 44.87
C ASP A 134 -23.40 6.90 45.24
N ASP A 135 -22.62 6.18 46.05
CA ASP A 135 -21.30 6.58 46.54
C ASP A 135 -20.17 5.69 46.04
N ILE A 136 -18.98 6.26 45.84
CA ILE A 136 -17.79 5.55 45.37
C ILE A 136 -17.35 4.43 46.31
N GLU A 137 -17.56 4.58 47.62
CA GLU A 137 -17.20 3.56 48.60
C GLU A 137 -18.11 2.33 48.50
N GLY A 138 -19.37 2.51 48.13
CA GLY A 138 -20.28 1.43 47.79
C GLY A 138 -19.82 0.65 46.56
N VAL A 139 -19.41 1.36 45.51
CA VAL A 139 -18.85 0.75 44.28
C VAL A 139 -17.59 -0.04 44.61
N LYS A 140 -16.66 0.52 45.38
CA LYS A 140 -15.44 -0.18 45.82
C LYS A 140 -15.74 -1.46 46.61
N ARG A 141 -16.75 -1.44 47.50
CA ARG A 141 -17.17 -2.64 48.24
C ARG A 141 -17.73 -3.74 47.34
N VAL A 142 -18.55 -3.38 46.34
CA VAL A 142 -19.08 -4.34 45.36
C VAL A 142 -17.91 -4.96 44.58
N LEU A 143 -17.02 -4.14 44.03
CA LEU A 143 -15.87 -4.62 43.28
C LEU A 143 -14.92 -5.50 44.10
N ALA A 144 -14.70 -5.14 45.38
CA ALA A 144 -13.86 -5.94 46.28
C ALA A 144 -14.44 -7.33 46.59
N SER A 145 -15.77 -7.47 46.50
CA SER A 145 -16.46 -8.76 46.73
C SER A 145 -16.39 -9.73 45.55
N VAL A 146 -15.99 -9.24 44.32
CA VAL A 146 -15.94 -10.04 43.11
C VAL A 146 -14.51 -10.45 42.81
N PRO A 147 -14.16 -11.76 42.84
CA PRO A 147 -12.83 -12.23 42.46
C PRO A 147 -12.53 -11.88 40.99
N GLY A 148 -11.34 -11.34 40.74
CA GLY A 148 -10.91 -10.99 39.39
C GLY A 148 -11.37 -9.60 38.90
N SER A 149 -12.20 -8.87 39.63
CA SER A 149 -12.62 -7.50 39.26
C SER A 149 -11.43 -6.55 38.98
N LYS A 150 -10.33 -6.73 39.73
CA LYS A 150 -9.09 -5.94 39.58
C LYS A 150 -8.46 -6.02 38.19
N SER A 151 -8.65 -7.09 37.45
CA SER A 151 -8.07 -7.25 36.09
C SER A 151 -8.69 -6.29 35.07
N LEU A 152 -9.82 -5.67 35.39
CA LEU A 152 -10.47 -4.69 34.51
C LEU A 152 -9.97 -3.26 34.77
N PHE A 153 -9.09 -3.04 35.73
CA PHE A 153 -8.58 -1.72 36.12
C PHE A 153 -7.06 -1.73 36.14
N ASN A 154 -6.48 -0.56 35.90
CA ASN A 154 -5.07 -0.33 36.20
C ASN A 154 -4.83 -0.07 37.70
N ASP A 155 -3.55 0.00 38.13
CA ASP A 155 -3.19 0.08 39.55
C ASP A 155 -3.68 1.36 40.24
N ASP A 156 -3.75 2.48 39.51
CA ASP A 156 -4.16 3.79 40.05
C ASP A 156 -5.64 4.12 39.77
N TYR A 157 -6.39 3.20 39.18
CA TYR A 157 -7.82 3.36 38.86
C TYR A 157 -8.12 4.57 37.95
N SER A 158 -7.20 4.94 37.11
CA SER A 158 -7.38 5.97 36.07
C SER A 158 -7.95 5.40 34.76
N ILE A 159 -7.85 4.08 34.58
CA ILE A 159 -8.30 3.37 33.36
C ILE A 159 -9.12 2.13 33.77
N MET A 160 -10.23 1.94 33.06
CA MET A 160 -11.04 0.72 33.12
C MET A 160 -11.19 0.13 31.71
N LEU A 161 -11.17 -1.19 31.61
CA LEU A 161 -11.28 -1.90 30.35
C LEU A 161 -12.64 -2.57 30.19
N VAL A 162 -13.17 -2.46 28.98
CA VAL A 162 -14.32 -3.23 28.48
C VAL A 162 -13.85 -4.03 27.28
N TYR A 163 -14.11 -5.33 27.28
CA TYR A 163 -13.74 -6.24 26.20
C TYR A 163 -14.99 -6.63 25.43
N ALA A 164 -15.01 -6.36 24.14
CA ALA A 164 -16.03 -6.84 23.23
C ALA A 164 -15.41 -7.87 22.27
N SER A 165 -15.96 -9.07 22.22
CA SER A 165 -15.50 -10.14 21.35
C SER A 165 -16.41 -10.18 20.12
N PRO A 166 -15.93 -9.82 18.92
CA PRO A 166 -16.67 -10.05 17.69
C PRO A 166 -16.90 -11.54 17.45
N ILE A 167 -17.90 -11.89 16.65
CA ILE A 167 -18.14 -13.28 16.23
C ILE A 167 -16.89 -13.81 15.52
N ALA A 168 -16.41 -14.97 15.94
CA ALA A 168 -15.22 -15.59 15.37
C ALA A 168 -15.35 -15.86 13.85
N GLY A 169 -14.27 -15.59 13.09
CA GLY A 169 -14.20 -15.87 11.65
C GLY A 169 -14.87 -14.81 10.77
N LEU A 170 -15.12 -13.61 11.28
CA LEU A 170 -15.56 -12.48 10.45
C LEU A 170 -14.48 -12.10 9.44
N SER A 171 -14.90 -11.72 8.23
CA SER A 171 -14.00 -11.10 7.24
C SER A 171 -13.52 -9.73 7.75
N GLU A 172 -12.38 -9.26 7.23
CA GLU A 172 -11.80 -7.95 7.60
C GLU A 172 -12.83 -6.81 7.46
N ASP A 173 -13.64 -6.81 6.38
CA ASP A 173 -14.71 -5.82 6.17
C ASP A 173 -15.76 -5.83 7.28
N LYS A 174 -16.14 -7.03 7.77
CA LYS A 174 -17.11 -7.16 8.86
C LYS A 174 -16.53 -6.76 10.22
N VAL A 175 -15.25 -6.99 10.43
CA VAL A 175 -14.56 -6.51 11.64
C VAL A 175 -14.48 -4.98 11.64
N GLU A 176 -14.25 -4.37 10.48
CA GLU A 176 -14.31 -2.91 10.30
C GLU A 176 -15.71 -2.38 10.62
N GLU A 177 -16.75 -2.98 10.05
CA GLU A 177 -18.16 -2.63 10.31
C GLU A 177 -18.49 -2.75 11.80
N THR A 178 -18.07 -3.83 12.46
CA THR A 178 -18.28 -4.03 13.90
C THR A 178 -17.56 -2.98 14.73
N THR A 179 -16.33 -2.61 14.36
CA THR A 179 -15.57 -1.56 15.06
C THR A 179 -16.24 -0.20 14.92
N GLU A 180 -16.80 0.11 13.75
CA GLU A 180 -17.58 1.35 13.55
C GLU A 180 -18.92 1.34 14.30
N LEU A 181 -19.58 0.19 14.45
CA LEU A 181 -20.77 0.07 15.32
C LEU A 181 -20.41 0.35 16.76
N ILE A 182 -19.34 -0.25 17.28
CA ILE A 182 -18.83 0.02 18.64
C ILE A 182 -18.52 1.51 18.83
N ARG A 183 -17.95 2.17 17.82
CA ARG A 183 -17.68 3.63 17.88
C ARG A 183 -18.98 4.44 17.99
N LYS A 184 -20.00 4.08 17.21
CA LYS A 184 -21.32 4.74 17.27
C LYS A 184 -21.99 4.50 18.61
N ASP A 185 -21.90 3.31 19.19
CA ASP A 185 -22.45 3.04 20.52
C ASP A 185 -21.75 3.85 21.61
N ILE A 186 -20.42 3.99 21.50
CA ILE A 186 -19.65 4.87 22.41
C ILE A 186 -20.07 6.33 22.25
N GLU A 187 -20.44 6.79 21.06
CA GLU A 187 -20.93 8.15 20.85
C GLU A 187 -22.35 8.37 21.38
N ALA A 188 -23.14 7.32 21.40
CA ALA A 188 -24.56 7.37 21.80
C ALA A 188 -24.81 7.29 23.31
N ILE A 189 -23.80 6.86 24.10
CA ILE A 189 -23.93 6.79 25.56
C ILE A 189 -23.75 8.16 26.22
N THR A 190 -24.31 8.30 27.43
CA THR A 190 -24.12 9.48 28.26
C THR A 190 -22.76 9.45 28.94
N LYS A 191 -21.79 10.24 28.46
CA LYS A 191 -20.43 10.30 29.01
C LYS A 191 -20.35 11.31 30.16
N PRO A 192 -19.79 10.91 31.32
CA PRO A 192 -19.46 11.87 32.37
C PRO A 192 -18.38 12.86 31.87
N PRO A 193 -18.38 14.11 32.38
CA PRO A 193 -17.35 15.09 32.04
C PRO A 193 -15.96 14.58 32.38
N GLY A 194 -14.98 14.75 31.50
CA GLY A 194 -13.59 14.32 31.70
C GLY A 194 -13.37 12.80 31.58
N VAL A 195 -14.30 12.05 30.98
CA VAL A 195 -14.16 10.63 30.68
C VAL A 195 -14.10 10.42 29.19
N GLU A 196 -13.03 9.78 28.71
CA GLU A 196 -12.82 9.42 27.32
C GLU A 196 -12.89 7.91 27.12
N TYR A 197 -13.51 7.50 26.00
CA TYR A 197 -13.59 6.12 25.57
C TYR A 197 -12.71 5.94 24.35
N LYS A 198 -11.66 5.11 24.48
CA LYS A 198 -10.69 4.84 23.40
C LYS A 198 -10.77 3.39 22.98
N ILE A 199 -10.89 3.15 21.69
CA ILE A 199 -10.93 1.80 21.12
C ILE A 199 -9.51 1.35 20.80
N THR A 200 -9.15 0.14 21.19
CA THR A 200 -7.88 -0.53 20.91
C THR A 200 -8.09 -2.06 20.81
N GLY A 201 -7.04 -2.81 20.67
CA GLY A 201 -7.08 -4.26 20.50
C GLY A 201 -6.53 -4.67 19.15
N ILE A 202 -6.34 -5.97 18.93
CA ILE A 202 -5.71 -6.49 17.71
C ILE A 202 -6.57 -6.18 16.47
N ALA A 203 -7.88 -6.39 16.56
CA ALA A 203 -8.78 -6.19 15.43
C ALA A 203 -8.83 -4.71 14.96
N PRO A 204 -9.09 -3.70 15.80
CA PRO A 204 -9.01 -2.29 15.42
C PRO A 204 -7.63 -1.86 14.93
N LEU A 205 -6.55 -2.43 15.50
CA LEU A 205 -5.18 -2.14 15.09
C LEU A 205 -4.92 -2.62 13.65
N ILE A 206 -5.38 -3.81 13.28
CA ILE A 206 -5.25 -4.34 11.92
C ILE A 206 -6.00 -3.45 10.94
N ILE A 207 -7.23 -3.02 11.25
CA ILE A 207 -8.03 -2.14 10.40
C ILE A 207 -7.31 -0.81 10.16
N GLU A 208 -6.83 -0.18 11.23
CA GLU A 208 -6.08 1.08 11.11
C GLU A 208 -4.80 0.90 10.31
N LEU A 209 -4.09 -0.22 10.49
CA LEU A 209 -2.91 -0.55 9.72
C LEU A 209 -3.23 -0.71 8.23
N LEU A 210 -4.31 -1.40 7.87
CA LEU A 210 -4.76 -1.56 6.48
C LEU A 210 -5.09 -0.21 5.83
N ARG A 211 -5.76 0.67 6.58
CA ARG A 211 -6.06 2.03 6.12
C ARG A 211 -4.78 2.83 5.86
N LEU A 212 -3.86 2.85 6.83
CA LEU A 212 -2.57 3.53 6.70
C LEU A 212 -1.75 2.96 5.54
N MET A 213 -1.70 1.65 5.37
CA MET A 213 -0.98 1.02 4.25
C MET A 213 -1.54 1.46 2.90
N ARG A 214 -2.86 1.55 2.75
CA ARG A 214 -3.50 2.00 1.50
C ARG A 214 -3.18 3.47 1.21
N GLU A 215 -3.29 4.33 2.20
CA GLU A 215 -2.97 5.75 2.10
C GLU A 215 -1.49 5.96 1.79
N ASP A 216 -0.59 5.31 2.52
CA ASP A 216 0.85 5.42 2.36
C ASP A 216 1.33 4.90 1.01
N MET A 217 0.79 3.78 0.52
CA MET A 217 1.16 3.23 -0.78
C MET A 217 0.92 4.26 -1.91
N VAL A 218 -0.25 4.89 -1.91
CA VAL A 218 -0.60 5.89 -2.92
C VAL A 218 0.22 7.16 -2.71
N PHE A 219 0.27 7.67 -1.50
CA PHE A 219 0.96 8.91 -1.16
C PHE A 219 2.46 8.83 -1.45
N THR A 220 3.16 7.81 -0.95
CA THR A 220 4.60 7.64 -1.15
C THR A 220 4.97 7.43 -2.61
N THR A 221 4.16 6.65 -3.36
CA THR A 221 4.37 6.45 -4.80
C THR A 221 4.18 7.77 -5.57
N LEU A 222 3.14 8.55 -5.28
CA LEU A 222 2.91 9.84 -5.93
C LEU A 222 3.98 10.87 -5.58
N VAL A 223 4.40 10.94 -4.33
CA VAL A 223 5.47 11.85 -3.90
C VAL A 223 6.79 11.46 -4.57
N ALA A 224 7.16 10.18 -4.58
CA ALA A 224 8.35 9.71 -5.29
C ALA A 224 8.28 10.02 -6.79
N ALA A 225 7.12 9.80 -7.42
CA ALA A 225 6.88 10.13 -8.82
C ALA A 225 7.05 11.63 -9.09
N ALA A 226 6.48 12.49 -8.25
CA ALA A 226 6.57 13.94 -8.39
C ALA A 226 8.01 14.45 -8.22
N ILE A 227 8.72 13.96 -7.19
CA ILE A 227 10.13 14.33 -6.94
C ILE A 227 11.01 13.91 -8.11
N ILE A 228 10.90 12.65 -8.57
CA ILE A 228 11.73 12.12 -9.65
C ILE A 228 11.38 12.80 -10.97
N PHE A 229 10.09 13.00 -11.28
CA PHE A 229 9.70 13.76 -12.46
C PHE A 229 10.22 15.20 -12.45
N GLY A 230 10.11 15.90 -11.33
CA GLY A 230 10.66 17.25 -11.17
C GLY A 230 12.17 17.30 -11.35
N LEU A 231 12.90 16.33 -10.76
CA LEU A 231 14.34 16.19 -10.92
C LEU A 231 14.73 15.91 -12.38
N LEU A 232 14.02 15.01 -13.07
CA LEU A 232 14.25 14.69 -14.47
C LEU A 232 14.00 15.90 -15.39
N ALA A 233 12.91 16.63 -15.17
CA ALA A 233 12.60 17.85 -15.92
C ALA A 233 13.69 18.92 -15.74
N LEU A 234 14.26 19.03 -14.53
CA LEU A 234 15.35 19.94 -14.21
C LEU A 234 16.67 19.50 -14.87
N LEU A 235 17.05 18.23 -14.75
CA LEU A 235 18.29 17.69 -15.29
C LEU A 235 18.31 17.71 -16.83
N GLU A 236 17.22 17.29 -17.46
CA GLU A 236 17.07 17.29 -18.91
C GLU A 236 16.78 18.69 -19.49
N ARG A 237 16.53 19.67 -18.65
CA ARG A 237 16.13 21.06 -19.02
C ARG A 237 14.98 21.09 -20.05
N SER A 238 14.14 20.07 -20.05
CA SER A 238 13.04 19.88 -21.00
C SER A 238 11.96 19.00 -20.38
N PHE A 239 10.74 19.53 -20.30
CA PHE A 239 9.58 18.75 -19.82
C PHE A 239 9.30 17.53 -20.71
N THR A 240 9.44 17.66 -22.04
CA THR A 240 9.20 16.57 -22.97
C THR A 240 10.19 15.43 -22.76
N LYS A 241 11.47 15.71 -22.62
CA LYS A 241 12.48 14.70 -22.35
C LYS A 241 12.29 14.07 -20.97
N GLY A 242 12.04 14.88 -19.94
CA GLY A 242 11.72 14.38 -18.61
C GLY A 242 10.52 13.45 -18.62
N PHE A 243 9.46 13.78 -19.37
CA PHE A 243 8.28 12.93 -19.53
C PHE A 243 8.62 11.61 -20.26
N LEU A 244 9.41 11.63 -21.32
CA LEU A 244 9.83 10.42 -22.02
C LEU A 244 10.68 9.50 -21.13
N VAL A 245 11.54 10.07 -20.27
CA VAL A 245 12.31 9.29 -19.28
C VAL A 245 11.39 8.69 -18.22
N PHE A 246 10.37 9.43 -17.79
CA PHE A 246 9.45 9.02 -16.74
C PHE A 246 8.42 7.97 -17.21
N LEU A 247 8.08 7.97 -18.48
CA LEU A 247 7.02 7.14 -19.05
C LEU A 247 7.18 5.63 -18.80
N PRO A 248 8.37 5.01 -18.96
CA PRO A 248 8.58 3.59 -18.63
C PRO A 248 8.24 3.22 -17.19
N LEU A 249 8.42 4.16 -16.25
CA LEU A 249 8.12 3.93 -14.83
C LEU A 249 6.62 3.81 -14.61
N VAL A 250 5.82 4.66 -15.27
CA VAL A 250 4.35 4.60 -15.20
C VAL A 250 3.86 3.24 -15.70
N PHE A 251 4.37 2.76 -16.82
CA PHE A 251 4.05 1.42 -17.33
C PHE A 251 4.53 0.33 -16.37
N GLY A 252 5.77 0.39 -15.91
CA GLY A 252 6.36 -0.61 -15.01
C GLY A 252 5.58 -0.76 -13.72
N ILE A 253 5.22 0.35 -13.06
CA ILE A 253 4.43 0.33 -11.83
C ILE A 253 3.03 -0.23 -12.07
N THR A 254 2.34 0.28 -13.10
CA THR A 254 0.97 -0.17 -13.41
C THR A 254 0.95 -1.66 -13.73
N TRP A 255 1.93 -2.15 -14.50
CA TRP A 255 2.03 -3.56 -14.83
C TRP A 255 2.37 -4.41 -13.60
N THR A 256 3.19 -3.91 -12.70
CA THR A 256 3.55 -4.61 -11.46
C THR A 256 2.33 -4.75 -10.55
N PHE A 257 1.67 -3.65 -10.18
CA PHE A 257 0.49 -3.70 -9.32
C PHE A 257 -0.66 -4.49 -9.95
N GLY A 258 -0.85 -4.35 -11.28
CA GLY A 258 -1.85 -5.12 -11.99
C GLY A 258 -1.58 -6.62 -11.95
N THR A 259 -0.33 -7.02 -12.16
CA THR A 259 0.08 -8.43 -12.09
C THR A 259 -0.05 -8.97 -10.67
N MET A 260 0.30 -8.20 -9.63
CA MET A 260 0.07 -8.56 -8.23
C MET A 260 -1.40 -8.86 -7.99
N GLY A 261 -2.32 -7.98 -8.43
CA GLY A 261 -3.76 -8.16 -8.25
C GLY A 261 -4.30 -9.41 -8.96
N PHE A 262 -3.81 -9.73 -10.17
CA PHE A 262 -4.19 -10.95 -10.88
C PHE A 262 -3.60 -12.23 -10.28
N LEU A 263 -2.38 -12.18 -9.75
CA LEU A 263 -1.72 -13.33 -9.12
C LEU A 263 -2.13 -13.51 -7.65
N GLY A 264 -2.90 -12.58 -7.08
CA GLY A 264 -3.27 -12.62 -5.67
C GLY A 264 -2.09 -12.39 -4.72
N ILE A 265 -1.03 -11.72 -5.18
CA ILE A 265 0.10 -11.35 -4.30
C ILE A 265 -0.36 -10.18 -3.42
N PRO A 266 -0.37 -10.35 -2.09
CA PRO A 266 -0.90 -9.33 -1.20
C PRO A 266 0.01 -8.11 -1.11
N VAL A 267 -0.59 -6.95 -0.85
CA VAL A 267 0.12 -5.77 -0.40
C VAL A 267 0.22 -5.86 1.12
N SER A 268 1.43 -6.11 1.61
CA SER A 268 1.76 -6.22 3.04
C SER A 268 2.66 -5.05 3.47
N ILE A 269 3.00 -5.00 4.75
CA ILE A 269 3.91 -3.98 5.30
C ILE A 269 5.23 -3.92 4.53
N SER A 270 5.74 -5.07 4.05
CA SER A 270 6.98 -5.14 3.27
C SER A 270 6.83 -4.63 1.84
N THR A 271 5.62 -4.72 1.28
CA THR A 271 5.38 -4.43 -0.13
C THR A 271 4.69 -3.08 -0.37
N VAL A 272 4.21 -2.41 0.67
CA VAL A 272 3.51 -1.11 0.57
C VAL A 272 4.36 -0.02 -0.09
N MET A 273 5.68 -0.03 0.11
CA MET A 273 6.60 0.98 -0.44
C MET A 273 7.17 0.62 -1.83
N ILE A 274 6.75 -0.49 -2.43
CA ILE A 274 7.31 -1.00 -3.69
C ILE A 274 7.20 0.01 -4.82
N GLY A 275 6.11 0.78 -4.89
CA GLY A 275 5.94 1.81 -5.92
C GLY A 275 7.11 2.81 -5.95
N ALA A 276 7.47 3.37 -4.79
CA ALA A 276 8.58 4.31 -4.67
C ALA A 276 9.94 3.64 -4.99
N VAL A 277 10.14 2.40 -4.55
CA VAL A 277 11.38 1.65 -4.83
C VAL A 277 11.53 1.35 -6.32
N ILE A 278 10.46 0.92 -7.01
CA ILE A 278 10.47 0.67 -8.46
C ILE A 278 10.77 1.95 -9.24
N ILE A 279 10.20 3.10 -8.83
CA ILE A 279 10.51 4.40 -9.46
C ILE A 279 12.00 4.69 -9.33
N GLY A 280 12.57 4.55 -8.12
CA GLY A 280 13.98 4.84 -7.86
C GLY A 280 14.95 3.94 -8.63
N LEU A 281 14.66 2.65 -8.71
CA LEU A 281 15.51 1.67 -9.41
C LEU A 281 15.28 1.65 -10.92
N GLY A 282 14.04 1.88 -11.38
CA GLY A 282 13.68 1.78 -12.79
C GLY A 282 14.02 3.01 -13.62
N VAL A 283 14.24 4.18 -12.98
CA VAL A 283 14.46 5.45 -13.68
C VAL A 283 15.69 5.44 -14.59
N GLU A 284 16.72 4.72 -14.21
CA GLU A 284 17.98 4.62 -14.99
C GLU A 284 17.75 4.10 -16.41
N TYR A 285 16.84 3.15 -16.61
CA TYR A 285 16.56 2.57 -17.94
C TYR A 285 15.98 3.61 -18.90
N GLY A 286 15.11 4.48 -18.40
CA GLY A 286 14.55 5.59 -19.16
C GLY A 286 15.60 6.66 -19.48
N ILE A 287 16.41 7.06 -18.46
CA ILE A 287 17.49 8.04 -18.64
C ILE A 287 18.44 7.58 -19.74
N PHE A 288 19.00 6.38 -19.62
CA PHE A 288 19.99 5.90 -20.58
C PHE A 288 19.42 5.80 -21.99
N MET A 289 18.19 5.34 -22.16
CA MET A 289 17.56 5.22 -23.48
C MET A 289 17.35 6.58 -24.14
N VAL A 290 16.75 7.54 -23.41
CA VAL A 290 16.43 8.87 -23.93
C VAL A 290 17.70 9.68 -24.17
N SER A 291 18.62 9.72 -23.21
CA SER A 291 19.87 10.48 -23.34
C SER A 291 20.70 9.98 -24.51
N ARG A 292 20.84 8.66 -24.69
CA ARG A 292 21.59 8.09 -25.83
C ARG A 292 20.94 8.42 -27.17
N TYR A 293 19.60 8.36 -27.23
CA TYR A 293 18.90 8.74 -28.45
C TYR A 293 19.19 10.20 -28.85
N TYR A 294 19.02 11.16 -27.90
CA TYR A 294 19.24 12.57 -28.19
C TYR A 294 20.72 12.91 -28.44
N GLU A 295 21.66 12.19 -27.81
CA GLU A 295 23.09 12.30 -28.10
C GLU A 295 23.37 11.97 -29.56
N GLU A 296 22.88 10.83 -30.07
CA GLU A 296 23.06 10.45 -31.48
C GLU A 296 22.37 11.43 -32.44
N ARG A 297 21.19 11.98 -32.05
CA ARG A 297 20.53 13.02 -32.85
C ARG A 297 21.37 14.31 -32.91
N SER A 298 22.04 14.69 -31.82
CA SER A 298 22.92 15.87 -31.78
C SER A 298 24.16 15.70 -32.70
N HIS A 299 24.60 14.47 -32.96
CA HIS A 299 25.67 14.15 -33.90
C HIS A 299 25.19 14.06 -35.36
N GLY A 300 23.93 14.40 -35.63
CA GLY A 300 23.38 14.44 -37.00
C GLY A 300 22.84 13.10 -37.51
N SER A 301 22.75 12.08 -36.67
CA SER A 301 22.15 10.79 -37.06
C SER A 301 20.67 10.96 -37.40
N THR A 302 20.17 10.14 -38.37
CA THR A 302 18.73 10.10 -38.65
C THR A 302 17.97 9.52 -37.46
N THR A 303 16.66 9.83 -37.31
CA THR A 303 15.77 9.23 -36.29
C THR A 303 15.92 7.71 -36.22
N ARG A 304 15.97 7.07 -37.36
CA ARG A 304 16.07 5.61 -37.45
C ARG A 304 17.42 5.08 -36.97
N ASP A 305 18.52 5.75 -37.36
CA ASP A 305 19.88 5.34 -36.97
C ASP A 305 20.14 5.64 -35.50
N ALA A 306 19.74 6.81 -35.01
CA ALA A 306 19.83 7.16 -33.58
C ALA A 306 19.07 6.17 -32.71
N LEU A 307 17.84 5.80 -33.11
CA LEU A 307 17.05 4.81 -32.35
C LEU A 307 17.71 3.43 -32.39
N ARG A 308 18.19 2.99 -33.54
CA ARG A 308 18.90 1.71 -33.70
C ARG A 308 20.11 1.65 -32.77
N ILE A 309 20.92 2.69 -32.72
CA ILE A 309 22.12 2.76 -31.89
C ILE A 309 21.71 2.75 -30.41
N ALA A 310 20.72 3.58 -30.02
CA ALA A 310 20.24 3.65 -28.64
C ALA A 310 19.69 2.28 -28.19
N VAL A 311 18.77 1.67 -28.91
CA VAL A 311 18.15 0.39 -28.54
C VAL A 311 19.19 -0.73 -28.51
N THR A 312 20.14 -0.78 -29.45
CA THR A 312 21.13 -1.86 -29.48
C THR A 312 22.15 -1.70 -28.36
N ASN A 313 22.76 -0.54 -28.20
CA ASN A 313 23.85 -0.34 -27.24
C ASN A 313 23.31 -0.29 -25.78
N ILE A 314 22.28 0.53 -25.56
CA ILE A 314 21.70 0.68 -24.22
C ILE A 314 20.89 -0.55 -23.85
N GLY A 315 20.13 -1.14 -24.79
CA GLY A 315 19.36 -2.36 -24.53
C GLY A 315 20.21 -3.52 -24.02
N VAL A 316 21.42 -3.74 -24.56
CA VAL A 316 22.36 -4.78 -24.05
C VAL A 316 22.87 -4.43 -22.65
N SER A 317 23.30 -3.17 -22.45
CA SER A 317 23.85 -2.73 -21.17
C SER A 317 22.81 -2.79 -20.06
N THR A 318 21.63 -2.24 -20.31
CA THR A 318 20.54 -2.20 -19.32
C THR A 318 19.91 -3.58 -19.09
N PHE A 319 19.95 -4.49 -20.07
CA PHE A 319 19.57 -5.88 -19.86
C PHE A 319 20.47 -6.55 -18.83
N GLY A 320 21.78 -6.33 -18.89
CA GLY A 320 22.71 -6.87 -17.90
C GLY A 320 22.40 -6.36 -16.48
N SER A 321 22.19 -5.04 -16.34
CA SER A 321 21.82 -4.44 -15.06
C SER A 321 20.46 -4.97 -14.56
N ALA A 322 19.43 -4.95 -15.41
CA ALA A 322 18.11 -5.47 -15.05
C ALA A 322 18.15 -6.96 -14.67
N ALA A 323 18.89 -7.78 -15.39
CA ALA A 323 19.00 -9.21 -15.12
C ALA A 323 19.68 -9.49 -13.77
N THR A 324 20.77 -8.78 -13.45
CA THR A 324 21.46 -8.94 -12.15
C THR A 324 20.60 -8.46 -10.98
N THR A 325 19.92 -7.33 -11.13
CA THR A 325 19.01 -6.80 -10.10
C THR A 325 17.80 -7.72 -9.91
N THR A 326 17.20 -8.19 -11.01
CA THR A 326 16.10 -9.17 -10.96
C THR A 326 16.54 -10.47 -10.28
N ALA A 327 17.73 -10.99 -10.61
CA ALA A 327 18.26 -12.21 -9.97
C ALA A 327 18.47 -12.02 -8.47
N ALA A 328 18.96 -10.86 -8.05
CA ALA A 328 19.11 -10.52 -6.63
C ALA A 328 17.78 -10.51 -5.88
N PHE A 329 16.75 -9.86 -6.45
CA PHE A 329 15.41 -9.87 -5.86
C PHE A 329 14.73 -11.24 -5.95
N PHE A 330 14.95 -11.96 -7.04
CA PHE A 330 14.44 -13.33 -7.16
C PHE A 330 15.05 -14.26 -6.10
N ALA A 331 16.30 -14.06 -5.68
CA ALA A 331 16.88 -14.84 -4.59
C ALA A 331 16.13 -14.67 -3.26
N LEU A 332 15.46 -13.53 -3.02
CA LEU A 332 14.60 -13.33 -1.85
C LEU A 332 13.38 -14.27 -1.84
N THR A 333 12.95 -14.76 -3.00
CA THR A 333 11.84 -15.73 -3.08
C THR A 333 12.19 -17.09 -2.48
N LEU A 334 13.47 -17.36 -2.24
CA LEU A 334 13.95 -18.56 -1.56
C LEU A 334 13.92 -18.44 -0.04
N SER A 335 13.52 -17.27 0.50
CA SER A 335 13.35 -17.07 1.94
C SER A 335 12.29 -18.00 2.51
N VAL A 336 12.43 -18.37 3.76
CA VAL A 336 11.39 -19.10 4.50
C VAL A 336 10.22 -18.18 4.86
N MET A 337 10.43 -16.85 4.93
CA MET A 337 9.42 -15.87 5.32
C MET A 337 8.58 -15.44 4.11
N PRO A 338 7.25 -15.66 4.08
CA PRO A 338 6.37 -15.22 2.99
C PRO A 338 6.48 -13.73 2.68
N MET A 339 6.61 -12.89 3.70
CA MET A 339 6.81 -11.45 3.56
C MET A 339 8.02 -11.10 2.68
N ILE A 340 9.14 -11.80 2.85
CA ILE A 340 10.36 -11.60 2.05
C ILE A 340 10.19 -12.18 0.64
N GLN A 341 9.47 -13.30 0.50
CA GLN A 341 9.16 -13.89 -0.80
C GLN A 341 8.31 -12.92 -1.65
N HIS A 342 7.24 -12.37 -1.08
CA HIS A 342 6.37 -11.40 -1.77
C HIS A 342 7.14 -10.14 -2.17
N LEU A 343 8.00 -9.61 -1.29
CA LEU A 343 8.88 -8.48 -1.59
C LEU A 343 9.79 -8.79 -2.79
N GLY A 344 10.46 -9.94 -2.75
CA GLY A 344 11.35 -10.38 -3.83
C GLY A 344 10.64 -10.56 -5.16
N GLN A 345 9.50 -11.24 -5.16
CA GLN A 345 8.68 -11.45 -6.36
C GLN A 345 8.24 -10.12 -6.98
N THR A 346 7.74 -9.22 -6.16
CA THR A 346 7.18 -7.95 -6.64
C THR A 346 8.26 -7.03 -7.18
N LEU A 347 9.42 -6.92 -6.49
CA LEU A 347 10.54 -6.12 -6.98
C LEU A 347 11.15 -6.71 -8.25
N ALA A 348 11.32 -8.03 -8.32
CA ALA A 348 11.82 -8.69 -9.52
C ALA A 348 10.90 -8.42 -10.74
N MET A 349 9.58 -8.56 -10.57
CA MET A 349 8.60 -8.22 -11.61
C MET A 349 8.66 -6.74 -11.99
N GLY A 350 8.76 -5.84 -11.01
CA GLY A 350 8.83 -4.40 -11.24
C GLY A 350 10.01 -3.99 -12.09
N ILE A 351 11.20 -4.53 -11.80
CA ILE A 351 12.42 -4.28 -12.60
C ILE A 351 12.28 -4.80 -14.03
N ILE A 352 11.76 -6.02 -14.21
CA ILE A 352 11.51 -6.59 -15.53
C ILE A 352 10.56 -5.70 -16.34
N PHE A 353 9.45 -5.28 -15.74
CA PHE A 353 8.46 -4.46 -16.43
C PHE A 353 8.98 -3.05 -16.74
N CYS A 354 9.73 -2.41 -15.85
CA CYS A 354 10.37 -1.13 -16.13
C CYS A 354 11.38 -1.26 -17.29
N TRP A 355 12.22 -2.30 -17.28
CA TRP A 355 13.15 -2.55 -18.35
C TRP A 355 12.46 -2.85 -19.69
N LEU A 356 11.40 -3.68 -19.71
CA LEU A 356 10.60 -3.94 -20.89
C LEU A 356 9.94 -2.66 -21.42
N ALA A 357 9.35 -1.85 -20.55
CA ALA A 357 8.75 -0.58 -20.94
C ALA A 357 9.80 0.39 -21.52
N ALA A 358 10.99 0.47 -20.91
CA ALA A 358 12.07 1.32 -21.39
C ALA A 358 12.66 0.86 -22.72
N SER A 359 12.75 -0.47 -22.93
CA SER A 359 13.39 -1.04 -24.12
C SER A 359 12.41 -1.23 -25.30
N VAL A 360 11.13 -1.49 -25.02
CA VAL A 360 10.13 -1.81 -26.06
C VAL A 360 9.18 -0.65 -26.32
N VAL A 361 8.64 -0.03 -25.26
CA VAL A 361 7.59 0.99 -25.37
C VAL A 361 8.18 2.38 -25.58
N ASN A 362 9.16 2.75 -24.78
CA ASN A 362 9.73 4.11 -24.77
C ASN A 362 10.31 4.53 -26.13
N PRO A 363 11.07 3.69 -26.89
CA PRO A 363 11.54 4.03 -28.23
C PRO A 363 10.42 4.41 -29.19
N CYS A 364 9.23 3.81 -29.04
CA CYS A 364 8.08 4.11 -29.88
C CYS A 364 7.49 5.51 -29.56
N PHE A 365 7.50 5.90 -28.28
CA PHE A 365 7.08 7.25 -27.87
C PHE A 365 8.07 8.32 -28.31
N ILE A 366 9.37 8.04 -28.30
CA ILE A 366 10.39 8.93 -28.84
C ILE A 366 10.14 9.19 -30.33
N VAL A 367 9.89 8.14 -31.13
CA VAL A 367 9.55 8.29 -32.58
C VAL A 367 8.24 9.05 -32.77
N PHE A 368 7.26 8.83 -31.91
CA PHE A 368 5.96 9.51 -31.98
C PHE A 368 6.11 11.01 -31.72
N GLU A 369 6.83 11.39 -30.69
CA GLU A 369 7.10 12.78 -30.32
C GLU A 369 7.82 13.51 -31.45
N GLU A 370 8.90 12.95 -31.99
CA GLU A 370 9.69 13.59 -33.05
C GLU A 370 8.86 13.80 -34.34
N ARG A 371 7.95 12.88 -34.65
CA ARG A 371 7.04 13.05 -35.80
C ARG A 371 6.00 14.14 -35.59
N ILE A 372 5.58 14.37 -34.33
CA ILE A 372 4.68 15.48 -33.99
C ILE A 372 5.41 16.81 -34.15
N GLU A 373 6.63 16.91 -33.66
CA GLU A 373 7.44 18.14 -33.80
C GLU A 373 7.71 18.46 -35.26
N ALA A 374 8.10 17.45 -36.07
CA ALA A 374 8.33 17.63 -37.49
C ALA A 374 7.07 18.12 -38.22
N ARG A 375 5.86 17.65 -37.86
CA ARG A 375 4.61 18.12 -38.43
C ARG A 375 4.31 19.56 -38.07
N LYS A 376 4.46 19.92 -36.78
CA LYS A 376 4.27 21.31 -36.30
C LYS A 376 5.17 22.28 -37.03
N LEU A 377 6.44 21.89 -37.22
CA LEU A 377 7.42 22.69 -37.97
C LEU A 377 7.02 22.87 -39.43
N ALA A 378 6.56 21.81 -40.10
CA ALA A 378 6.10 21.86 -41.51
C ALA A 378 4.83 22.71 -41.67
N GLU A 379 3.89 22.64 -40.72
CA GLU A 379 2.69 23.48 -40.71
C GLU A 379 3.02 24.95 -40.48
N GLY A 380 3.93 25.25 -39.52
CA GLY A 380 4.44 26.60 -39.28
C GLY A 380 5.09 27.22 -40.51
N LEU A 381 5.95 26.44 -41.19
CA LEU A 381 6.58 26.87 -42.45
C LEU A 381 5.56 27.11 -43.57
N ARG A 382 4.53 26.28 -43.70
CA ARG A 382 3.44 26.48 -44.69
C ARG A 382 2.63 27.73 -44.40
N LYS A 383 2.30 28.04 -43.17
CA LYS A 383 1.63 29.29 -42.79
C LYS A 383 2.48 30.50 -43.11
N TRP A 384 3.76 30.48 -42.77
CA TRP A 384 4.68 31.58 -43.00
C TRP A 384 4.88 31.86 -44.51
N VAL A 385 4.94 30.81 -45.34
CA VAL A 385 5.04 30.93 -46.81
C VAL A 385 3.71 31.38 -47.43
N GLY A 386 2.55 30.98 -46.83
CA GLY A 386 1.21 31.37 -47.28
C GLY A 386 0.86 32.84 -46.95
N GLU A 387 1.39 33.42 -45.88
CA GLU A 387 1.22 34.80 -45.50
C GLU A 387 2.10 35.79 -46.29
N LYS A 388 3.07 35.30 -47.04
CA LYS A 388 3.96 36.09 -47.92
C LYS A 388 3.52 36.11 -49.40
N LYS A 389 2.38 35.48 -49.74
CA LYS A 389 1.70 35.61 -51.02
C LYS A 389 0.44 36.42 -50.88
#